data_4685892ec436efbb0572039769a239b2
#
_entry.id   4685892ec436efbb0572039769a239b2
#
_cell.length_a   1.000
_cell.length_b   1.000
_cell.length_c   1.000
_cell.angle_alpha   90.00
_cell.angle_beta   90.00
_cell.angle_gamma   90.00
#
_symmetry.space_group_name_H-M   'P 1'
#
loop_
_entity.id
_entity.type
_entity.pdbx_description
1 polymer ?
#
loop_
_entity_poly.entity_id
_entity_poly.type
_entity_poly.pdbx_seq_one_letter_code
_entity_poly.pdbx_strand_id
1 'polypeptide(L)'
;MNSMYRIYPQKRYRKTLTILERFAPKGTTILDLGVRNPFSEVMEKEGYIVNNTQGEDLDLFPEKLADYTGELVTALEILEHLVNPFEVLQHLPAQRLLVTVPLRLWFASAYRNDKDPRDCHYHEFEDWQLDMLLEKAGWRIKYREKWTHPVGKLGIRPLLRYFTPRYYAVYAERIIDDEYRVKKI
;
A
#
# COMPACT_ATOMS: atom_id res chain seq x y z
N MET A 1 -11.84 -20.44 5.26
CA MET A 1 -11.59 -19.00 5.15
C MET A 1 -11.79 -18.38 6.52
N ASN A 2 -10.70 -17.93 7.15
CA ASN A 2 -10.66 -17.60 8.57
C ASN A 2 -11.51 -16.36 8.90
N SER A 3 -12.38 -16.46 9.90
CA SER A 3 -13.31 -15.38 10.33
C SER A 3 -12.60 -14.09 10.80
N MET A 4 -11.30 -14.13 11.11
CA MET A 4 -10.51 -12.98 11.51
C MET A 4 -10.32 -11.94 10.39
N TYR A 5 -10.32 -12.35 9.12
CA TYR A 5 -10.26 -11.42 7.97
C TYR A 5 -11.54 -10.57 7.80
N ARG A 6 -12.66 -10.96 8.40
CA ARG A 6 -13.95 -10.22 8.29
C ARG A 6 -14.10 -9.06 9.28
N ILE A 7 -13.38 -9.04 10.40
CA ILE A 7 -13.65 -8.09 11.51
C ILE A 7 -12.61 -6.96 11.58
N TYR A 8 -11.35 -7.20 11.20
CA TYR A 8 -10.25 -6.25 11.42
C TYR A 8 -9.94 -5.26 10.26
N PRO A 9 -10.30 -5.49 9.00
CA PRO A 9 -9.94 -4.56 7.94
C PRO A 9 -10.87 -3.36 7.77
N GLN A 10 -12.05 -3.34 8.40
CA GLN A 10 -13.09 -2.33 8.11
C GLN A 10 -12.62 -0.87 8.26
N LYS A 11 -11.84 -0.55 9.30
CA LYS A 11 -11.32 0.82 9.46
C LYS A 11 -10.33 1.16 8.35
N ARG A 12 -9.43 0.23 7.99
CA ARG A 12 -8.47 0.39 6.90
C ARG A 12 -9.21 0.55 5.57
N TYR A 13 -10.14 -0.33 5.25
CA TYR A 13 -10.95 -0.26 4.03
C TYR A 13 -11.67 1.08 3.89
N ARG A 14 -12.37 1.52 4.95
CA ARG A 14 -13.05 2.82 4.95
C ARG A 14 -12.07 3.98 4.73
N LYS A 15 -10.92 3.99 5.41
CA LYS A 15 -9.89 5.02 5.24
C LYS A 15 -9.34 5.03 3.82
N THR A 16 -9.01 3.88 3.27
CA THR A 16 -8.51 3.74 1.90
C THR A 16 -9.56 4.20 0.88
N LEU A 17 -10.83 3.81 1.05
CA LEU A 17 -11.93 4.30 0.19
C LEU A 17 -12.09 5.81 0.25
N THR A 18 -12.04 6.42 1.43
CA THR A 18 -12.11 7.89 1.56
C THR A 18 -11.00 8.59 0.77
N ILE A 19 -9.79 8.00 0.74
CA ILE A 19 -8.69 8.55 -0.07
C ILE A 19 -8.97 8.31 -1.56
N LEU A 20 -9.42 7.12 -1.95
CA LEU A 20 -9.80 6.83 -3.34
C LEU A 20 -10.87 7.81 -3.84
N GLU A 21 -11.95 8.02 -3.09
CA GLU A 21 -13.03 8.95 -3.43
C GLU A 21 -12.55 10.39 -3.63
N ARG A 22 -11.52 10.79 -2.88
CA ARG A 22 -10.93 12.13 -2.99
C ARG A 22 -10.12 12.32 -4.26
N PHE A 23 -9.43 11.29 -4.75
CA PHE A 23 -8.43 11.41 -5.81
C PHE A 23 -8.76 10.63 -7.09
N ALA A 24 -9.76 9.76 -7.06
CA ALA A 24 -10.18 8.95 -8.20
C ALA A 24 -11.71 8.99 -8.35
N PRO A 25 -12.24 9.52 -9.47
CA PRO A 25 -13.67 9.47 -9.73
C PRO A 25 -14.16 8.03 -9.89
N LYS A 26 -15.45 7.79 -9.62
CA LYS A 26 -16.07 6.49 -9.90
C LYS A 26 -15.92 6.15 -11.38
N GLY A 27 -15.73 4.87 -11.69
CA GLY A 27 -15.40 4.39 -13.02
C GLY A 27 -13.90 4.35 -13.33
N THR A 28 -13.01 4.92 -12.45
CA THR A 28 -11.56 4.79 -12.62
C THR A 28 -11.15 3.32 -12.65
N THR A 29 -10.32 2.96 -13.62
CA THR A 29 -9.69 1.63 -13.70
C THR A 29 -8.50 1.57 -12.75
N ILE A 30 -8.59 0.66 -11.78
CA ILE A 30 -7.58 0.43 -10.74
C ILE A 30 -6.85 -0.88 -11.03
N LEU A 31 -5.53 -0.85 -11.04
CA LEU A 31 -4.70 -2.04 -10.91
C LEU A 31 -4.35 -2.22 -9.43
N ASP A 32 -4.95 -3.22 -8.78
CA ASP A 32 -4.64 -3.58 -7.39
C ASP A 32 -3.55 -4.65 -7.37
N LEU A 33 -2.39 -4.32 -6.80
CA LEU A 33 -1.27 -5.26 -6.72
C LEU A 33 -1.62 -6.41 -5.77
N GLY A 34 -1.26 -7.62 -6.18
CA GLY A 34 -1.61 -8.85 -5.49
C GLY A 34 -2.86 -9.52 -6.07
N VAL A 35 -3.09 -10.75 -5.67
CA VAL A 35 -4.27 -11.52 -6.10
C VAL A 35 -5.55 -10.89 -5.57
N ARG A 36 -6.66 -11.14 -6.30
CA ARG A 36 -7.98 -10.66 -5.92
C ARG A 36 -8.30 -10.98 -4.45
N ASN A 37 -8.77 -9.99 -3.74
CA ASN A 37 -9.00 -10.04 -2.32
C ASN A 37 -10.34 -9.36 -1.93
N PRO A 38 -10.82 -9.48 -0.68
CA PRO A 38 -12.09 -8.87 -0.28
C PRO A 38 -12.17 -7.36 -0.46
N PHE A 39 -11.05 -6.64 -0.49
CA PHE A 39 -11.08 -5.20 -0.70
C PHE A 39 -11.25 -4.85 -2.18
N SER A 40 -10.75 -5.68 -3.10
CA SER A 40 -11.05 -5.55 -4.54
C SER A 40 -12.57 -5.55 -4.77
N GLU A 41 -13.31 -6.46 -4.11
CA GLU A 41 -14.78 -6.49 -4.19
C GLU A 41 -15.44 -5.23 -3.57
N VAL A 42 -14.86 -4.68 -2.51
CA VAL A 42 -15.37 -3.45 -1.89
C VAL A 42 -15.19 -2.27 -2.84
N MET A 43 -14.02 -2.14 -3.46
CA MET A 43 -13.76 -1.09 -4.45
C MET A 43 -14.73 -1.18 -5.65
N GLU A 44 -14.99 -2.39 -6.16
CA GLU A 44 -15.97 -2.59 -7.25
C GLU A 44 -17.40 -2.19 -6.85
N LYS A 45 -17.84 -2.55 -5.64
CA LYS A 45 -19.15 -2.13 -5.11
C LYS A 45 -19.28 -0.62 -5.00
N GLU A 46 -18.16 0.06 -4.76
CA GLU A 46 -18.10 1.52 -4.73
C GLU A 46 -17.99 2.15 -6.13
N GLY A 47 -18.00 1.34 -7.18
CA GLY A 47 -18.08 1.80 -8.57
C GLY A 47 -16.73 1.98 -9.28
N TYR A 48 -15.65 1.37 -8.80
CA TYR A 48 -14.37 1.28 -9.48
C TYR A 48 -14.29 0.04 -10.38
N ILE A 49 -13.47 0.09 -11.41
CA ILE A 49 -13.12 -1.08 -12.24
C ILE A 49 -11.81 -1.62 -11.71
N VAL A 50 -11.79 -2.83 -11.14
CA VAL A 50 -10.62 -3.36 -10.45
C VAL A 50 -10.04 -4.56 -11.19
N ASN A 51 -8.79 -4.42 -11.62
CA ASN A 51 -7.94 -5.49 -12.12
C ASN A 51 -6.92 -5.85 -11.03
N ASN A 52 -6.59 -7.12 -10.90
CA ASN A 52 -5.57 -7.58 -9.96
C ASN A 52 -4.40 -8.23 -10.72
N THR A 53 -3.20 -8.17 -10.15
CA THR A 53 -2.10 -9.03 -10.58
C THR A 53 -2.40 -10.49 -10.19
N GLN A 54 -1.71 -11.45 -10.82
CA GLN A 54 -2.04 -12.87 -10.65
C GLN A 54 -1.19 -13.58 -9.60
N GLY A 55 -0.43 -12.82 -8.80
CA GLY A 55 0.42 -13.34 -7.73
C GLY A 55 1.83 -13.66 -8.20
N GLU A 56 2.27 -12.98 -9.25
CA GLU A 56 3.67 -12.98 -9.68
C GLU A 56 4.59 -12.56 -8.54
N ASP A 57 5.76 -13.14 -8.49
CA ASP A 57 6.82 -12.66 -7.63
C ASP A 57 7.40 -11.37 -8.24
N LEU A 58 6.95 -10.23 -7.71
CA LEU A 58 7.35 -8.92 -8.22
C LEU A 58 8.79 -8.54 -7.86
N ASP A 59 9.43 -9.22 -6.90
CA ASP A 59 10.86 -9.06 -6.64
C ASP A 59 11.72 -9.69 -7.76
N LEU A 60 11.23 -10.77 -8.38
CA LEU A 60 11.94 -11.47 -9.43
C LEU A 60 11.53 -11.02 -10.84
N PHE A 61 10.29 -10.56 -11.01
CA PHE A 61 9.70 -10.26 -12.32
C PHE A 61 8.93 -8.93 -12.31
N PRO A 62 9.54 -7.80 -11.90
CA PRO A 62 8.87 -6.50 -11.86
C PRO A 62 8.42 -6.03 -13.25
N GLU A 63 9.11 -6.46 -14.33
CA GLU A 63 8.78 -6.14 -15.71
C GLU A 63 7.40 -6.67 -16.16
N LYS A 64 6.87 -7.72 -15.51
CA LYS A 64 5.52 -8.22 -15.78
C LYS A 64 4.41 -7.22 -15.49
N LEU A 65 4.70 -6.18 -14.72
CA LEU A 65 3.75 -5.09 -14.50
C LEU A 65 3.41 -4.34 -15.78
N ALA A 66 4.27 -4.39 -16.81
CA ALA A 66 3.98 -3.83 -18.13
C ALA A 66 2.84 -4.55 -18.89
N ASP A 67 2.50 -5.77 -18.49
CA ASP A 67 1.39 -6.54 -19.09
C ASP A 67 0.01 -6.08 -18.56
N TYR A 68 0.01 -5.24 -17.53
CA TYR A 68 -1.19 -4.70 -16.88
C TYR A 68 -1.44 -3.25 -17.25
N THR A 69 -2.71 -2.84 -17.11
CA THR A 69 -3.13 -1.46 -17.33
C THR A 69 -4.02 -0.97 -16.19
N GLY A 70 -3.93 0.30 -15.91
CA GLY A 70 -4.77 0.99 -14.94
C GLY A 70 -4.50 2.48 -14.97
N GLU A 71 -5.49 3.28 -14.61
CA GLU A 71 -5.34 4.73 -14.44
C GLU A 71 -4.72 5.07 -13.08
N LEU A 72 -4.91 4.17 -12.11
CA LEU A 72 -4.39 4.24 -10.76
C LEU A 72 -3.91 2.84 -10.33
N VAL A 73 -2.76 2.77 -9.67
CA VAL A 73 -2.31 1.55 -9.00
C VAL A 73 -2.60 1.66 -7.51
N THR A 74 -3.10 0.58 -6.91
CA THR A 74 -3.13 0.42 -5.45
C THR A 74 -2.11 -0.64 -5.01
N ALA A 75 -1.28 -0.28 -4.03
CA ALA A 75 -0.32 -1.16 -3.36
C ALA A 75 -0.64 -1.17 -1.87
N LEU A 76 -1.58 -2.04 -1.48
CA LEU A 76 -2.18 -2.01 -0.15
C LEU A 76 -1.64 -3.14 0.72
N GLU A 77 -0.72 -2.82 1.63
CA GLU A 77 0.01 -3.80 2.46
C GLU A 77 0.79 -4.79 1.58
N ILE A 78 1.56 -4.27 0.64
CA ILE A 78 2.36 -5.04 -0.31
C ILE A 78 3.85 -4.70 -0.19
N LEU A 79 4.20 -3.40 -0.08
CA LEU A 79 5.60 -2.97 -0.17
C LEU A 79 6.48 -3.50 0.96
N GLU A 80 5.91 -3.76 2.13
CA GLU A 80 6.62 -4.36 3.27
C GLU A 80 7.02 -5.81 3.03
N HIS A 81 6.33 -6.50 2.12
CA HIS A 81 6.60 -7.90 1.76
C HIS A 81 7.59 -8.04 0.59
N LEU A 82 7.97 -6.94 -0.05
CA LEU A 82 8.95 -6.96 -1.14
C LEU A 82 10.37 -6.79 -0.59
N VAL A 83 11.32 -7.48 -1.16
CA VAL A 83 12.76 -7.30 -0.90
C VAL A 83 13.25 -6.03 -1.58
N ASN A 84 12.80 -5.77 -2.81
CA ASN A 84 13.17 -4.60 -3.61
C ASN A 84 11.95 -3.78 -4.07
N PRO A 85 11.23 -3.10 -3.14
CA PRO A 85 10.07 -2.30 -3.49
C PRO A 85 10.40 -1.12 -4.42
N PHE A 86 11.64 -0.66 -4.46
CA PHE A 86 12.07 0.44 -5.34
C PHE A 86 11.86 0.09 -6.82
N GLU A 87 12.30 -1.08 -7.24
CA GLU A 87 12.20 -1.53 -8.63
C GLU A 87 10.75 -1.74 -9.04
N VAL A 88 9.94 -2.34 -8.17
CA VAL A 88 8.50 -2.50 -8.41
C VAL A 88 7.81 -1.15 -8.61
N LEU A 89 8.12 -0.16 -7.76
CA LEU A 89 7.57 1.20 -7.87
C LEU A 89 7.95 1.89 -9.19
N GLN A 90 9.13 1.60 -9.76
CA GLN A 90 9.54 2.13 -11.04
C GLN A 90 8.79 1.50 -12.22
N HIS A 91 8.40 0.22 -12.12
CA HIS A 91 7.71 -0.52 -13.17
C HIS A 91 6.18 -0.39 -13.15
N LEU A 92 5.61 0.34 -12.18
CA LEU A 92 4.15 0.53 -12.13
C LEU A 92 3.62 1.18 -13.42
N PRO A 93 2.54 0.65 -14.03
CA PRO A 93 2.10 1.09 -15.36
C PRO A 93 1.19 2.33 -15.35
N ALA A 94 0.92 2.92 -14.18
CA ALA A 94 0.03 4.08 -14.05
C ALA A 94 0.77 5.36 -13.63
N GLN A 95 0.07 6.50 -13.78
CA GLN A 95 0.56 7.81 -13.36
C GLN A 95 0.11 8.19 -11.94
N ARG A 96 -0.79 7.43 -11.34
CA ARG A 96 -1.34 7.65 -9.99
C ARG A 96 -1.16 6.40 -9.15
N LEU A 97 -0.83 6.61 -7.88
CA LEU A 97 -0.51 5.53 -6.95
C LEU A 97 -1.13 5.81 -5.57
N LEU A 98 -1.80 4.83 -5.01
CA LEU A 98 -2.20 4.80 -3.61
C LEU A 98 -1.52 3.64 -2.91
N VAL A 99 -0.71 3.96 -1.92
CA VAL A 99 0.02 2.97 -1.09
C VAL A 99 -0.55 2.98 0.31
N THR A 100 -0.65 1.80 0.93
CA THR A 100 -0.74 1.68 2.40
C THR A 100 0.32 0.70 2.88
N VAL A 101 0.95 1.04 4.01
CA VAL A 101 1.90 0.16 4.70
C VAL A 101 1.63 0.16 6.21
N PRO A 102 1.93 -0.94 6.91
CA PRO A 102 2.00 -0.93 8.36
C PRO A 102 3.26 -0.19 8.82
N LEU A 103 3.09 0.75 9.74
CA LEU A 103 4.22 1.43 10.35
C LEU A 103 4.86 0.57 11.44
N ARG A 104 6.18 0.72 11.56
CA ARG A 104 6.97 0.16 12.67
C ARG A 104 6.36 0.54 14.01
N LEU A 105 6.18 -0.45 14.88
CA LEU A 105 5.81 -0.24 16.26
C LEU A 105 7.06 -0.45 17.14
N TRP A 106 7.56 0.61 17.76
CA TRP A 106 8.77 0.57 18.59
C TRP A 106 8.74 -0.45 19.73
N PHE A 107 7.53 -0.90 20.12
CA PHE A 107 7.28 -1.88 21.17
C PHE A 107 6.94 -3.29 20.66
N ALA A 108 7.12 -3.55 19.36
CA ALA A 108 6.85 -4.86 18.75
C ALA A 108 7.97 -5.25 17.78
N SER A 109 8.20 -6.56 17.66
CA SER A 109 9.09 -7.11 16.64
C SER A 109 8.47 -6.98 15.26
N ALA A 110 9.29 -7.04 14.20
CA ALA A 110 8.84 -7.19 12.84
C ALA A 110 7.88 -8.38 12.68
N TYR A 111 6.93 -8.24 11.77
CA TYR A 111 5.98 -9.31 11.51
C TYR A 111 6.66 -10.46 10.76
N ARG A 112 6.42 -11.67 11.24
CA ARG A 112 6.87 -12.90 10.61
C ARG A 112 5.80 -13.97 10.71
N ASN A 113 5.55 -14.66 9.60
CA ASN A 113 4.69 -15.82 9.56
C ASN A 113 5.56 -17.07 9.37
N ASP A 114 5.68 -17.90 10.40
CA ASP A 114 6.50 -19.12 10.35
C ASP A 114 5.93 -20.22 9.43
N LYS A 115 4.67 -20.06 8.98
CA LYS A 115 3.98 -21.01 8.10
C LYS A 115 4.00 -20.61 6.62
N ASP A 116 4.18 -19.34 6.33
CA ASP A 116 4.27 -18.82 4.97
C ASP A 116 5.42 -17.81 4.90
N PRO A 117 6.56 -18.18 4.33
CA PRO A 117 7.72 -17.28 4.20
C PRO A 117 7.44 -16.04 3.37
N ARG A 118 6.43 -16.07 2.49
CA ARG A 118 6.04 -14.89 1.68
C ARG A 118 5.22 -13.89 2.48
N ASP A 119 4.61 -14.30 3.59
CA ASP A 119 3.87 -13.44 4.51
C ASP A 119 4.79 -12.96 5.66
N CYS A 120 5.95 -12.41 5.29
CA CYS A 120 6.92 -11.82 6.22
C CYS A 120 7.19 -10.37 5.80
N HIS A 121 7.43 -9.49 6.76
CA HIS A 121 7.88 -8.13 6.46
C HIS A 121 9.39 -8.10 6.28
N TYR A 122 9.87 -7.80 5.08
CA TYR A 122 11.26 -7.44 4.84
C TYR A 122 11.53 -5.99 5.28
N HIS A 123 10.49 -5.14 5.25
CA HIS A 123 10.57 -3.74 5.67
C HIS A 123 9.56 -3.44 6.78
N GLU A 124 10.04 -2.83 7.86
CA GLU A 124 9.20 -2.20 8.89
C GLU A 124 9.34 -0.68 8.71
N PHE A 125 8.46 -0.10 7.90
CA PHE A 125 8.55 1.30 7.52
C PHE A 125 8.30 2.26 8.68
N GLU A 126 9.11 3.30 8.77
CA GLU A 126 8.72 4.58 9.31
C GLU A 126 8.15 5.45 8.17
N ASP A 127 7.31 6.44 8.48
CA ASP A 127 6.64 7.25 7.45
C ASP A 127 7.61 7.93 6.49
N TRP A 128 8.67 8.55 7.02
CA TRP A 128 9.70 9.22 6.23
C TRP A 128 10.49 8.27 5.30
N GLN A 129 10.64 6.99 5.69
CA GLN A 129 11.31 5.99 4.84
C GLN A 129 10.47 5.67 3.60
N LEU A 130 9.15 5.50 3.78
CA LEU A 130 8.24 5.32 2.65
C LEU A 130 8.22 6.54 1.75
N ASP A 131 8.18 7.75 2.34
CA ASP A 131 8.21 9.01 1.57
C ASP A 131 9.48 9.09 0.71
N MET A 132 10.66 8.86 1.29
CA MET A 132 11.93 8.85 0.55
C MET A 132 11.98 7.79 -0.55
N LEU A 133 11.44 6.60 -0.28
CA LEU A 133 11.37 5.52 -1.25
C LEU A 133 10.51 5.93 -2.46
N LEU A 134 9.30 6.47 -2.21
CA LEU A 134 8.40 6.94 -3.25
C LEU A 134 9.02 8.08 -4.07
N GLU A 135 9.56 9.09 -3.41
CA GLU A 135 10.20 10.22 -4.09
C GLU A 135 11.41 9.77 -4.92
N LYS A 136 12.22 8.85 -4.40
CA LYS A 136 13.36 8.30 -5.10
C LYS A 136 12.96 7.46 -6.31
N ALA A 137 11.82 6.75 -6.23
CA ALA A 137 11.24 5.97 -7.32
C ALA A 137 10.49 6.83 -8.37
N GLY A 138 10.49 8.16 -8.23
CA GLY A 138 9.89 9.09 -9.20
C GLY A 138 8.43 9.42 -8.93
N TRP A 139 7.98 9.33 -7.69
CA TRP A 139 6.62 9.67 -7.29
C TRP A 139 6.58 10.96 -6.47
N ARG A 140 5.70 11.90 -6.84
CA ARG A 140 5.42 13.12 -6.08
C ARG A 140 4.25 12.88 -5.15
N ILE A 141 4.50 12.98 -3.85
CA ILE A 141 3.48 12.79 -2.83
C ILE A 141 2.53 13.98 -2.80
N LYS A 142 1.22 13.71 -2.90
CA LYS A 142 0.14 14.69 -2.87
C LYS A 142 -0.67 14.65 -1.58
N TYR A 143 -0.74 13.49 -0.95
CA TYR A 143 -1.52 13.31 0.28
C TYR A 143 -0.91 12.25 1.18
N ARG A 144 -1.04 12.45 2.48
CA ARG A 144 -0.59 11.54 3.54
C ARG A 144 -1.64 11.43 4.62
N GLU A 145 -1.86 10.23 5.11
CA GLU A 145 -2.71 10.00 6.28
C GLU A 145 -2.16 8.86 7.14
N LYS A 146 -2.14 9.07 8.45
CA LYS A 146 -1.79 8.04 9.44
C LYS A 146 -2.97 7.76 10.36
N TRP A 147 -3.13 6.51 10.76
CA TRP A 147 -4.13 6.16 11.77
C TRP A 147 -3.70 5.04 12.69
N THR A 148 -4.26 5.07 13.90
CA THR A 148 -4.07 4.03 14.90
C THR A 148 -4.95 2.81 14.61
N HIS A 149 -4.52 1.64 15.09
CA HIS A 149 -5.30 0.41 15.05
C HIS A 149 -5.41 -0.18 16.46
N PRO A 150 -6.34 0.34 17.29
CA PRO A 150 -6.58 -0.18 18.62
C PRO A 150 -7.07 -1.63 18.56
N VAL A 151 -6.63 -2.44 19.50
CA VAL A 151 -7.10 -3.82 19.69
C VAL A 151 -7.82 -3.92 21.03
N GLY A 152 -8.99 -4.58 21.04
CA GLY A 152 -9.84 -4.73 22.24
C GLY A 152 -9.31 -5.76 23.24
N LYS A 153 -8.00 -5.67 23.58
CA LYS A 153 -7.34 -6.53 24.59
C LYS A 153 -6.77 -5.68 25.70
N LEU A 154 -6.73 -6.24 26.92
CA LEU A 154 -6.09 -5.57 28.06
C LEU A 154 -4.57 -5.80 28.04
N GLY A 155 -3.80 -4.80 28.44
CA GLY A 155 -2.35 -4.86 28.53
C GLY A 155 -1.64 -3.60 28.04
N ILE A 156 -0.35 -3.48 28.33
CA ILE A 156 0.47 -2.31 27.97
C ILE A 156 0.57 -2.15 26.45
N ARG A 157 0.89 -3.24 25.71
CA ARG A 157 0.99 -3.18 24.24
C ARG A 157 -0.33 -2.80 23.55
N PRO A 158 -1.50 -3.37 23.89
CA PRO A 158 -2.80 -2.89 23.43
C PRO A 158 -3.05 -1.41 23.75
N LEU A 159 -2.72 -0.94 24.94
CA LEU A 159 -2.87 0.47 25.32
C LEU A 159 -2.02 1.38 24.42
N LEU A 160 -0.77 1.07 24.18
CA LEU A 160 0.12 1.85 23.30
C LEU A 160 -0.42 1.97 21.86
N ARG A 161 -1.17 0.98 21.37
CA ARG A 161 -1.79 1.01 20.02
C ARG A 161 -2.89 2.06 19.87
N TYR A 162 -3.44 2.61 20.95
CA TYR A 162 -4.38 3.72 20.88
C TYR A 162 -3.70 5.03 20.48
N PHE A 163 -2.42 5.18 20.83
CA PHE A 163 -1.67 6.42 20.65
C PHE A 163 -0.63 6.33 19.53
N THR A 164 -0.21 5.11 19.14
CA THR A 164 0.81 4.90 18.11
C THR A 164 0.14 4.59 16.77
N PRO A 165 0.36 5.40 15.72
CA PRO A 165 -0.11 5.07 14.38
C PRO A 165 0.42 3.70 13.93
N ARG A 166 -0.47 2.89 13.36
CA ARG A 166 -0.12 1.57 12.82
C ARG A 166 -0.11 1.54 11.31
N TYR A 167 -0.91 2.38 10.67
CA TYR A 167 -1.02 2.42 9.22
C TYR A 167 -0.70 3.80 8.68
N TYR A 168 -0.07 3.80 7.53
CA TYR A 168 0.27 4.98 6.77
C TYR A 168 -0.20 4.81 5.33
N ALA A 169 -0.99 5.77 4.84
CA ALA A 169 -1.43 5.85 3.46
C ALA A 169 -0.82 7.05 2.77
N VAL A 170 -0.39 6.85 1.55
CA VAL A 170 0.17 7.89 0.68
C VAL A 170 -0.49 7.82 -0.68
N TYR A 171 -1.05 8.95 -1.14
CA TYR A 171 -1.40 9.13 -2.55
C TYR A 171 -0.31 9.95 -3.24
N ALA A 172 0.15 9.46 -4.37
CA ALA A 172 1.24 10.06 -5.14
C ALA A 172 0.95 10.04 -6.64
N GLU A 173 1.61 10.94 -7.37
CA GLU A 173 1.56 11.03 -8.82
C GLU A 173 2.97 10.91 -9.38
N ARG A 174 3.11 10.27 -10.55
CA ARG A 174 4.40 10.12 -11.21
C ARG A 174 4.96 11.49 -11.61
N ILE A 175 6.24 11.70 -11.36
CA ILE A 175 6.94 12.89 -11.81
C ILE A 175 7.22 12.72 -13.31
N ILE A 176 6.74 13.66 -14.13
CA ILE A 176 7.02 13.68 -15.57
C ILE A 176 8.43 14.22 -15.78
N ASP A 177 9.21 13.60 -16.69
CA ASP A 177 10.67 13.75 -16.87
C ASP A 177 11.25 15.17 -16.87
N ASP A 178 10.51 16.18 -17.32
CA ASP A 178 11.01 17.57 -17.38
C ASP A 178 11.28 18.20 -16.01
N GLU A 179 10.65 17.71 -14.94
CA GLU A 179 10.88 18.24 -13.59
C GLU A 179 11.98 17.48 -12.82
N TYR A 180 12.27 16.24 -13.20
CA TYR A 180 13.30 15.42 -12.52
C TYR A 180 14.73 15.85 -12.87
N ARG A 181 14.94 16.41 -14.07
CA ARG A 181 16.25 16.90 -14.54
C ARG A 181 16.69 18.19 -13.88
N VAL A 182 15.76 19.03 -13.46
CA VAL A 182 16.07 20.38 -12.91
C VAL A 182 16.58 20.33 -11.46
N LYS A 183 16.34 19.26 -10.70
CA LYS A 183 16.74 19.15 -9.29
C LYS A 183 18.04 18.39 -9.05
N LYS A 184 18.77 17.99 -10.10
CA LYS A 184 20.04 17.26 -10.01
C LYS A 184 21.28 18.14 -10.29
N ILE A 185 21.13 19.48 -10.29
CA ILE A 185 22.23 20.43 -10.40
C ILE A 185 22.43 21.12 -9.05
#